data_19a6c8583d2096c9bc39a06bc5193f7f
#
_entry.id   19a6c8583d2096c9bc39a06bc5193f7f
#
_cell.length_a   1.000
_cell.length_b   1.000
_cell.length_c   1.000
_cell.angle_alpha   90.00
_cell.angle_beta   90.00
_cell.angle_gamma   90.00
#
_symmetry.space_group_name_H-M   'P 1'
#
loop_
_entity.id
_entity.type
_entity.pdbx_description
1 polymer ?
#
loop_
_entity_poly.entity_id
_entity_poly.type
_entity_poly.pdbx_seq_one_letter_code
_entity_poly.pdbx_strand_id
1 'polypeptide(L)'
;MDSKSRLFNPLEYFPEEEVQTLKQVFYLVMMLIFFVFILYIIVVPENGFMGVAVVQLLVSLYIAFTLDYSSWKNKILFFLLIPYESIALIVFNESIVLLPIYAIHVLVYAYLIKVYYDKFRHYTETNSLGITIILLFSMIFVSFVVTCFAENVDPLSSLVMVSNAFTSNGYAILGNTDVGKLTAIALVWGGYTISGVGTATLTVAILSRHYKKRENELNKRLDELESLIKNNK
;
A
#
# COMPACT_ATOMS: atom_id res chain seq x y z
N MET A 1 -36.43 -19.16 7.94
CA MET A 1 -35.44 -20.21 7.61
C MET A 1 -34.38 -19.55 6.72
N ASP A 2 -33.41 -18.89 7.38
CA ASP A 2 -32.35 -18.18 6.69
C ASP A 2 -31.16 -19.09 6.47
N SER A 3 -31.09 -19.66 5.27
CA SER A 3 -29.94 -20.39 4.73
C SER A 3 -28.97 -19.42 4.04
N LYS A 4 -28.56 -18.34 4.70
CA LYS A 4 -27.53 -17.46 4.18
C LYS A 4 -26.16 -17.79 4.81
N SER A 5 -25.37 -18.46 3.97
CA SER A 5 -23.90 -18.46 3.95
C SER A 5 -23.17 -18.82 5.25
N ARG A 6 -23.10 -20.10 5.59
CA ARG A 6 -21.97 -20.70 6.31
C ARG A 6 -20.73 -20.79 5.37
N LEU A 7 -20.52 -19.80 4.54
CA LEU A 7 -19.35 -19.71 3.68
C LEU A 7 -18.30 -18.89 4.40
N PHE A 8 -17.35 -19.61 4.99
CA PHE A 8 -16.09 -19.10 5.50
C PHE A 8 -16.22 -17.88 6.42
N ASN A 9 -16.49 -18.10 7.69
CA ASN A 9 -16.28 -17.09 8.69
C ASN A 9 -14.81 -17.19 9.15
N PRO A 10 -13.89 -16.31 8.68
CA PRO A 10 -12.48 -16.41 9.04
C PRO A 10 -12.23 -16.21 10.54
N LEU A 11 -13.17 -15.60 11.28
CA LEU A 11 -13.11 -15.41 12.72
C LEU A 11 -13.30 -16.71 13.50
N GLU A 12 -13.82 -17.76 12.86
CA GLU A 12 -14.01 -19.08 13.50
C GLU A 12 -12.70 -19.89 13.50
N TYR A 13 -11.77 -19.57 12.57
CA TYR A 13 -10.52 -20.31 12.36
C TYR A 13 -9.27 -19.53 12.82
N PHE A 14 -9.34 -18.21 12.88
CA PHE A 14 -8.20 -17.35 13.23
C PHE A 14 -8.54 -16.47 14.43
N PRO A 15 -7.61 -16.30 15.40
CA PRO A 15 -7.75 -15.31 16.46
C PRO A 15 -7.98 -13.90 15.89
N GLU A 16 -8.78 -13.07 16.56
CA GLU A 16 -9.09 -11.70 16.09
C GLU A 16 -7.85 -10.87 15.81
N GLU A 17 -6.79 -11.08 16.59
CA GLU A 17 -5.50 -10.38 16.42
C GLU A 17 -4.81 -10.73 15.10
N GLU A 18 -4.86 -11.99 14.68
CA GLU A 18 -4.28 -12.43 13.40
C GLU A 18 -5.08 -11.87 12.23
N VAL A 19 -6.40 -11.84 12.33
CA VAL A 19 -7.28 -11.23 11.32
C VAL A 19 -7.03 -9.73 11.18
N GLN A 20 -6.80 -9.02 12.29
CA GLN A 20 -6.45 -7.60 12.25
C GLN A 20 -5.10 -7.36 11.58
N THR A 21 -4.10 -8.17 11.93
CA THR A 21 -2.77 -8.10 11.31
C THR A 21 -2.85 -8.38 9.80
N LEU A 22 -3.62 -9.39 9.41
CA LEU A 22 -3.83 -9.71 7.99
C LEU A 22 -4.50 -8.56 7.24
N LYS A 23 -5.50 -7.88 7.83
CA LYS A 23 -6.13 -6.69 7.26
C LYS A 23 -5.13 -5.53 7.10
N GLN A 24 -4.25 -5.31 8.07
CA GLN A 24 -3.20 -4.28 7.97
C GLN A 24 -2.26 -4.56 6.80
N VAL A 25 -1.74 -5.79 6.71
CA VAL A 25 -0.87 -6.20 5.60
C VAL A 25 -1.60 -6.06 4.26
N PHE A 26 -2.85 -6.48 4.20
CA PHE A 26 -3.67 -6.35 3.00
C PHE A 26 -3.81 -4.89 2.54
N TYR A 27 -4.16 -3.97 3.45
CA TYR A 27 -4.31 -2.56 3.10
C TYR A 27 -2.97 -1.93 2.67
N LEU A 28 -1.87 -2.33 3.31
CA LEU A 28 -0.52 -1.91 2.92
C LEU A 28 -0.18 -2.37 1.50
N VAL A 29 -0.41 -3.65 1.20
CA VAL A 29 -0.17 -4.23 -0.13
C VAL A 29 -1.03 -3.54 -1.19
N MET A 30 -2.31 -3.25 -0.90
CA MET A 30 -3.17 -2.52 -1.83
C MET A 30 -2.66 -1.10 -2.12
N MET A 31 -2.19 -0.37 -1.09
CA MET A 31 -1.57 0.95 -1.30
C MET A 31 -0.32 0.84 -2.18
N LEU A 32 0.53 -0.17 -1.95
CA LEU A 32 1.72 -0.40 -2.76
C LEU A 32 1.36 -0.71 -4.23
N ILE A 33 0.36 -1.55 -4.45
CA ILE A 33 -0.11 -1.89 -5.81
C ILE A 33 -0.59 -0.64 -6.56
N PHE A 34 -1.40 0.21 -5.92
CA PHE A 34 -1.85 1.46 -6.56
C PHE A 34 -0.69 2.42 -6.81
N PHE A 35 0.27 2.48 -5.91
CA PHE A 35 1.48 3.28 -6.13
C PHE A 35 2.28 2.77 -7.34
N VAL A 36 2.45 1.46 -7.45
CA VAL A 36 3.09 0.83 -8.63
C VAL A 36 2.30 1.11 -9.91
N PHE A 37 0.97 1.09 -9.86
CA PHE A 37 0.16 1.44 -11.04
C PHE A 37 0.33 2.90 -11.46
N ILE A 38 0.45 3.84 -10.52
CA ILE A 38 0.76 5.25 -10.83
C ILE A 38 2.13 5.33 -11.52
N LEU A 39 3.15 4.67 -10.98
CA LEU A 39 4.47 4.64 -11.61
C LEU A 39 4.42 4.00 -13.00
N TYR A 40 3.70 2.89 -13.14
CA TYR A 40 3.52 2.19 -14.41
C TYR A 40 2.89 3.10 -15.49
N ILE A 41 1.84 3.85 -15.15
CA ILE A 41 1.21 4.79 -16.09
C ILE A 41 2.20 5.87 -16.56
N ILE A 42 3.09 6.34 -15.67
CA ILE A 42 4.10 7.35 -16.02
C ILE A 42 5.21 6.75 -16.90
N VAL A 43 5.54 5.48 -16.66
CA VAL A 43 6.62 4.75 -17.36
C VAL A 43 6.16 4.15 -18.68
N VAL A 44 4.84 4.05 -18.94
CA VAL A 44 4.25 3.22 -20.01
C VAL A 44 5.11 3.20 -21.27
N PRO A 45 5.77 2.09 -21.56
CA PRO A 45 6.33 1.85 -22.87
C PRO A 45 5.17 1.67 -23.87
N GLU A 46 5.40 2.05 -25.11
CA GLU A 46 4.41 1.94 -26.18
C GLU A 46 3.77 0.55 -26.31
N ASN A 47 4.44 -0.48 -25.82
CA ASN A 47 4.03 -1.88 -25.95
C ASN A 47 3.38 -2.48 -24.70
N GLY A 48 3.12 -1.75 -23.62
CA GLY A 48 2.47 -2.25 -22.40
C GLY A 48 3.00 -3.60 -21.85
N PHE A 49 2.86 -3.84 -20.55
CA PHE A 49 3.23 -5.11 -19.92
C PHE A 49 1.98 -5.95 -19.63
N MET A 50 1.80 -7.06 -20.35
CA MET A 50 0.66 -7.97 -20.17
C MET A 50 0.47 -8.40 -18.70
N GLY A 51 1.55 -8.68 -17.97
CA GLY A 51 1.48 -9.05 -16.55
C GLY A 51 0.86 -7.97 -15.68
N VAL A 52 1.23 -6.70 -15.90
CA VAL A 52 0.64 -5.57 -15.16
C VAL A 52 -0.82 -5.36 -15.54
N ALA A 53 -1.17 -5.50 -16.81
CA ALA A 53 -2.55 -5.40 -17.29
C ALA A 53 -3.46 -6.45 -16.63
N VAL A 54 -3.00 -7.69 -16.48
CA VAL A 54 -3.73 -8.75 -15.79
C VAL A 54 -3.92 -8.41 -14.31
N VAL A 55 -2.87 -7.96 -13.61
CA VAL A 55 -2.97 -7.57 -12.20
C VAL A 55 -3.93 -6.39 -12.02
N GLN A 56 -3.86 -5.39 -12.91
CA GLN A 56 -4.73 -4.22 -12.88
C GLN A 56 -6.21 -4.61 -13.08
N LEU A 57 -6.48 -5.53 -14.00
CA LEU A 57 -7.84 -6.07 -14.21
C LEU A 57 -8.34 -6.82 -12.96
N LEU A 58 -7.52 -7.71 -12.38
CA LEU A 58 -7.89 -8.46 -11.18
C LEU A 58 -8.17 -7.55 -9.98
N VAL A 59 -7.34 -6.52 -9.76
CA VAL A 59 -7.53 -5.55 -8.68
C VAL A 59 -8.78 -4.72 -8.90
N SER A 60 -9.04 -4.26 -10.14
CA SER A 60 -10.26 -3.52 -10.47
C SER A 60 -11.51 -4.38 -10.26
N LEU A 61 -11.45 -5.64 -10.62
CA LEU A 61 -12.53 -6.61 -10.40
C LEU A 61 -12.79 -6.86 -8.91
N TYR A 62 -11.71 -7.03 -8.12
CA TYR A 62 -11.82 -7.15 -6.66
C TYR A 62 -12.51 -5.93 -6.03
N ILE A 63 -12.10 -4.72 -6.42
CA ILE A 63 -12.72 -3.49 -5.90
C ILE A 63 -14.18 -3.41 -6.34
N ALA A 64 -14.49 -3.75 -7.59
CA ALA A 64 -15.86 -3.81 -8.09
C ALA A 64 -16.75 -4.71 -7.23
N PHE A 65 -16.29 -5.89 -6.84
CA PHE A 65 -17.05 -6.81 -5.97
C PHE A 65 -17.19 -6.33 -4.51
N THR A 66 -16.24 -5.55 -4.03
CA THR A 66 -16.23 -5.07 -2.63
C THR A 66 -16.86 -3.68 -2.47
N LEU A 67 -17.16 -3.00 -3.58
CA LEU A 67 -17.72 -1.66 -3.56
C LEU A 67 -19.21 -1.69 -3.20
N ASP A 68 -19.64 -0.80 -2.30
CA ASP A 68 -21.04 -0.58 -2.01
C ASP A 68 -21.66 0.33 -3.07
N TYR A 69 -22.55 -0.22 -3.89
CA TYR A 69 -23.22 0.50 -4.98
C TYR A 69 -24.41 1.37 -4.55
N SER A 70 -24.69 1.48 -3.27
CA SER A 70 -25.77 2.36 -2.77
C SER A 70 -25.45 3.84 -3.00
N SER A 71 -24.15 4.19 -2.94
CA SER A 71 -23.68 5.55 -3.11
C SER A 71 -23.40 5.90 -4.58
N TRP A 72 -23.87 7.06 -5.03
CA TRP A 72 -23.57 7.60 -6.36
C TRP A 72 -22.08 7.81 -6.59
N LYS A 73 -21.32 8.19 -5.54
CA LYS A 73 -19.86 8.35 -5.61
C LYS A 73 -19.17 7.04 -5.97
N ASN A 74 -19.62 5.94 -5.39
CA ASN A 74 -19.07 4.62 -5.65
C ASN A 74 -19.36 4.12 -7.06
N LYS A 75 -20.54 4.48 -7.63
CA LYS A 75 -20.86 4.16 -9.03
C LYS A 75 -19.94 4.90 -10.00
N ILE A 76 -19.67 6.18 -9.74
CA ILE A 76 -18.71 6.96 -10.54
C ILE A 76 -17.31 6.36 -10.39
N LEU A 77 -16.89 6.05 -9.16
CA LEU A 77 -15.58 5.45 -8.89
C LEU A 77 -15.42 4.12 -9.63
N PHE A 78 -16.44 3.28 -9.64
CA PHE A 78 -16.43 2.02 -10.40
C PHE A 78 -16.20 2.27 -11.90
N PHE A 79 -16.94 3.21 -12.49
CA PHE A 79 -16.80 3.54 -13.91
C PHE A 79 -15.39 4.07 -14.24
N LEU A 80 -14.83 4.92 -13.37
CA LEU A 80 -13.48 5.49 -13.55
C LEU A 80 -12.36 4.46 -13.27
N LEU A 81 -12.68 3.36 -12.58
CA LEU A 81 -11.72 2.31 -12.24
C LEU A 81 -11.57 1.26 -13.35
N ILE A 82 -12.46 1.26 -14.35
CA ILE A 82 -12.36 0.30 -15.46
C ILE A 82 -11.04 0.52 -16.20
N PRO A 83 -10.15 -0.49 -16.23
CA PRO A 83 -8.82 -0.35 -16.86
C PRO A 83 -8.94 -0.59 -18.37
N TYR A 84 -9.47 0.38 -19.08
CA TYR A 84 -9.76 0.29 -20.52
C TYR A 84 -8.52 -0.09 -21.34
N GLU A 85 -7.36 0.47 -21.00
CA GLU A 85 -6.09 0.19 -21.64
C GLU A 85 -5.64 -1.25 -21.42
N SER A 86 -5.82 -1.78 -20.21
CA SER A 86 -5.48 -3.17 -19.87
C SER A 86 -6.40 -4.16 -20.57
N ILE A 87 -7.69 -3.83 -20.66
CA ILE A 87 -8.66 -4.64 -21.40
C ILE A 87 -8.29 -4.65 -22.88
N ALA A 88 -7.98 -3.51 -23.47
CA ALA A 88 -7.57 -3.41 -24.88
C ALA A 88 -6.30 -4.23 -25.14
N LEU A 89 -5.30 -4.12 -24.27
CA LEU A 89 -4.06 -4.89 -24.39
C LEU A 89 -4.31 -6.40 -24.31
N ILE A 90 -5.18 -6.85 -23.38
CA ILE A 90 -5.47 -8.29 -23.20
C ILE A 90 -6.30 -8.84 -24.36
N VAL A 91 -7.29 -8.10 -24.85
CA VAL A 91 -8.25 -8.58 -25.86
C VAL A 91 -7.71 -8.43 -27.28
N PHE A 92 -7.11 -7.26 -27.57
CA PHE A 92 -6.68 -6.92 -28.93
C PHE A 92 -5.16 -6.98 -29.11
N ASN A 93 -4.40 -7.22 -28.03
CA ASN A 93 -2.94 -7.15 -28.03
C ASN A 93 -2.40 -5.79 -28.57
N GLU A 94 -3.18 -4.73 -28.38
CA GLU A 94 -2.84 -3.37 -28.81
C GLU A 94 -2.80 -2.45 -27.61
N SER A 95 -1.77 -1.63 -27.53
CA SER A 95 -1.65 -0.58 -26.52
C SER A 95 -2.39 0.67 -26.99
N ILE A 96 -3.52 0.97 -26.35
CA ILE A 96 -4.26 2.21 -26.64
C ILE A 96 -3.81 3.26 -25.62
N VAL A 97 -2.96 4.18 -26.06
CA VAL A 97 -2.47 5.29 -25.22
C VAL A 97 -3.42 6.48 -25.33
N LEU A 98 -4.28 6.65 -24.33
CA LEU A 98 -5.18 7.79 -24.20
C LEU A 98 -4.77 8.63 -22.98
N LEU A 99 -3.96 9.67 -23.19
CA LEU A 99 -3.46 10.58 -22.13
C LEU A 99 -4.53 11.05 -21.13
N PRO A 100 -5.75 11.46 -21.55
CA PRO A 100 -6.79 11.85 -20.58
C PRO A 100 -7.24 10.72 -19.67
N ILE A 101 -7.32 9.49 -20.18
CA ILE A 101 -7.71 8.30 -19.38
C ILE A 101 -6.62 7.99 -18.36
N TYR A 102 -5.35 8.05 -18.76
CA TYR A 102 -4.23 7.86 -17.83
C TYR A 102 -4.20 8.90 -16.72
N ALA A 103 -4.43 10.18 -17.04
CA ALA A 103 -4.52 11.23 -16.03
C ALA A 103 -5.65 10.97 -15.03
N ILE A 104 -6.82 10.52 -15.50
CA ILE A 104 -7.95 10.13 -14.64
C ILE A 104 -7.57 8.94 -13.76
N HIS A 105 -6.93 7.89 -14.30
CA HIS A 105 -6.52 6.72 -13.52
C HIS A 105 -5.49 7.08 -12.44
N VAL A 106 -4.54 7.96 -12.72
CA VAL A 106 -3.60 8.46 -11.69
C VAL A 106 -4.35 9.09 -10.52
N LEU A 107 -5.34 9.95 -10.80
CA LEU A 107 -6.16 10.58 -9.76
C LEU A 107 -7.00 9.54 -8.98
N VAL A 108 -7.57 8.57 -9.67
CA VAL A 108 -8.34 7.48 -9.04
C VAL A 108 -7.45 6.63 -8.15
N TYR A 109 -6.27 6.23 -8.60
CA TYR A 109 -5.34 5.46 -7.79
C TYR A 109 -4.81 6.25 -6.59
N ALA A 110 -4.51 7.54 -6.75
CA ALA A 110 -4.14 8.41 -5.64
C ALA A 110 -5.27 8.51 -4.59
N TYR A 111 -6.53 8.62 -5.04
CA TYR A 111 -7.69 8.58 -4.17
C TYR A 111 -7.83 7.22 -3.45
N LEU A 112 -7.63 6.11 -4.16
CA LEU A 112 -7.67 4.76 -3.56
C LEU A 112 -6.55 4.55 -2.55
N ILE A 113 -5.34 5.05 -2.79
CA ILE A 113 -4.25 5.05 -1.80
C ILE A 113 -4.74 5.73 -0.51
N LYS A 114 -5.37 6.91 -0.62
CA LYS A 114 -5.94 7.60 0.55
C LYS A 114 -7.02 6.77 1.27
N VAL A 115 -7.95 6.16 0.52
CA VAL A 115 -9.01 5.32 1.10
C VAL A 115 -8.43 4.11 1.84
N TYR A 116 -7.46 3.42 1.25
CA TYR A 116 -6.79 2.28 1.89
C TYR A 116 -5.90 2.71 3.06
N TYR A 117 -5.29 3.90 2.99
CA TYR A 117 -4.57 4.49 4.10
C TYR A 117 -5.48 4.76 5.30
N ASP A 118 -6.66 5.37 5.08
CA ASP A 118 -7.63 5.62 6.15
C ASP A 118 -8.10 4.30 6.80
N LYS A 119 -8.33 3.26 6.00
CA LYS A 119 -8.62 1.91 6.50
C LYS A 119 -7.45 1.32 7.28
N PHE A 120 -6.23 1.42 6.75
CA PHE A 120 -5.02 0.95 7.42
C PHE A 120 -4.83 1.63 8.79
N ARG A 121 -5.00 2.96 8.83
CA ARG A 121 -4.91 3.76 10.06
C ARG A 121 -5.92 3.31 11.11
N HIS A 122 -7.13 2.94 10.70
CA HIS A 122 -8.17 2.45 11.63
C HIS A 122 -7.74 1.17 12.38
N TYR A 123 -6.99 0.31 11.71
CA TYR A 123 -6.49 -0.95 12.30
C TYR A 123 -5.09 -0.81 12.93
N THR A 124 -4.46 0.35 12.87
CA THR A 124 -3.12 0.59 13.40
C THR A 124 -3.22 1.53 14.59
N GLU A 125 -2.84 1.08 15.78
CA GLU A 125 -2.91 1.88 17.01
C GLU A 125 -1.97 3.10 16.98
N THR A 126 -0.91 3.05 16.18
CA THR A 126 0.09 4.12 16.05
C THR A 126 0.04 4.76 14.67
N ASN A 127 -0.13 6.09 14.64
CA ASN A 127 -0.16 6.87 13.40
C ASN A 127 1.24 6.97 12.73
N SER A 128 2.32 6.64 13.47
CA SER A 128 3.71 6.79 13.00
C SER A 128 4.04 5.86 11.82
N LEU A 129 3.52 4.64 11.81
CA LEU A 129 3.74 3.72 10.69
C LEU A 129 3.13 4.23 9.38
N GLY A 130 1.91 4.80 9.45
CA GLY A 130 1.25 5.39 8.28
C GLY A 130 2.02 6.58 7.72
N ILE A 131 2.55 7.45 8.58
CA ILE A 131 3.39 8.58 8.18
C ILE A 131 4.67 8.07 7.50
N THR A 132 5.31 7.05 8.05
CA THR A 132 6.51 6.44 7.47
C THR A 132 6.26 5.92 6.05
N ILE A 133 5.12 5.27 5.81
CA ILE A 133 4.74 4.76 4.48
C ILE A 133 4.55 5.90 3.47
N ILE A 134 3.86 6.96 3.88
CA ILE A 134 3.66 8.13 3.01
C ILE A 134 4.99 8.82 2.68
N LEU A 135 5.87 8.97 3.67
CA LEU A 135 7.21 9.53 3.45
C LEU A 135 8.01 8.67 2.46
N LEU A 136 7.95 7.34 2.61
CA LEU A 136 8.59 6.40 1.70
C LEU A 136 8.06 6.56 0.26
N PHE A 137 6.75 6.56 0.07
CA PHE A 137 6.16 6.73 -1.26
C PHE A 137 6.50 8.09 -1.87
N SER A 138 6.42 9.16 -1.07
CA SER A 138 6.76 10.51 -1.52
C SER A 138 8.22 10.61 -1.93
N MET A 139 9.12 10.02 -1.14
CA MET A 139 10.55 10.04 -1.41
C MET A 139 10.89 9.30 -2.70
N ILE A 140 10.36 8.08 -2.88
CA ILE A 140 10.57 7.31 -4.11
C ILE A 140 10.01 8.06 -5.32
N PHE A 141 8.79 8.59 -5.22
CA PHE A 141 8.14 9.29 -6.33
C PHE A 141 8.88 10.57 -6.73
N VAL A 142 9.22 11.43 -5.77
CA VAL A 142 9.96 12.67 -6.04
C VAL A 142 11.32 12.36 -6.64
N SER A 143 12.04 11.39 -6.08
CA SER A 143 13.35 10.99 -6.60
C SER A 143 13.26 10.39 -8.00
N PHE A 144 12.22 9.62 -8.30
CA PHE A 144 11.93 9.09 -9.63
C PHE A 144 11.77 10.23 -10.66
N VAL A 145 10.92 11.21 -10.35
CA VAL A 145 10.69 12.35 -11.25
C VAL A 145 11.96 13.18 -11.44
N VAL A 146 12.66 13.50 -10.33
CA VAL A 146 13.91 14.28 -10.38
C VAL A 146 14.97 13.55 -11.22
N THR A 147 15.14 12.24 -11.02
CA THR A 147 16.13 11.44 -11.76
C THR A 147 15.79 11.38 -13.24
N CYS A 148 14.52 11.22 -13.64
CA CYS A 148 14.11 11.28 -15.04
C CYS A 148 14.59 12.56 -15.72
N PHE A 149 14.34 13.70 -15.09
CA PHE A 149 14.67 15.00 -15.68
C PHE A 149 16.16 15.35 -15.56
N ALA A 150 16.77 15.08 -14.42
CA ALA A 150 18.17 15.46 -14.17
C ALA A 150 19.16 14.60 -14.96
N GLU A 151 18.91 13.32 -15.09
CA GLU A 151 19.77 12.37 -15.80
C GLU A 151 19.39 12.20 -17.28
N ASN A 152 18.25 12.80 -17.70
CA ASN A 152 17.69 12.65 -19.05
C ASN A 152 17.61 11.19 -19.49
N VAL A 153 17.13 10.34 -18.57
CA VAL A 153 16.96 8.90 -18.80
C VAL A 153 15.47 8.58 -18.99
N ASP A 154 15.21 7.48 -19.65
CA ASP A 154 13.86 6.95 -19.75
C ASP A 154 13.25 6.62 -18.37
N PRO A 155 11.93 6.68 -18.21
CA PRO A 155 11.30 6.46 -16.92
C PRO A 155 11.61 5.10 -16.28
N LEU A 156 11.74 4.04 -17.08
CA LEU A 156 12.08 2.71 -16.55
C LEU A 156 13.50 2.68 -15.97
N SER A 157 14.47 3.25 -16.67
CA SER A 157 15.85 3.41 -16.19
C SER A 157 15.89 4.25 -14.90
N SER A 158 15.12 5.35 -14.85
CA SER A 158 15.01 6.15 -13.63
C SER A 158 14.47 5.34 -12.46
N LEU A 159 13.42 4.54 -12.68
CA LEU A 159 12.85 3.69 -11.63
C LEU A 159 13.86 2.67 -11.11
N VAL A 160 14.65 2.06 -12.02
CA VAL A 160 15.75 1.13 -11.65
C VAL A 160 16.83 1.84 -10.84
N MET A 161 17.26 3.03 -11.27
CA MET A 161 18.26 3.84 -10.57
C MET A 161 17.79 4.19 -9.15
N VAL A 162 16.56 4.69 -9.01
CA VAL A 162 15.95 5.04 -7.71
C VAL A 162 15.81 3.82 -6.81
N SER A 163 15.35 2.69 -7.35
CA SER A 163 15.19 1.45 -6.59
C SER A 163 16.53 0.92 -6.09
N ASN A 164 17.58 0.95 -6.92
CA ASN A 164 18.92 0.53 -6.54
C ASN A 164 19.53 1.45 -5.49
N ALA A 165 19.38 2.76 -5.64
CA ALA A 165 19.87 3.72 -4.67
C ALA A 165 19.15 3.58 -3.32
N PHE A 166 17.82 3.43 -3.35
CA PHE A 166 17.01 3.27 -2.14
C PHE A 166 17.35 1.99 -1.36
N THR A 167 17.60 0.88 -2.06
CA THR A 167 17.93 -0.40 -1.43
C THR A 167 19.43 -0.57 -1.14
N SER A 168 20.27 0.40 -1.51
CA SER A 168 21.74 0.36 -1.39
C SER A 168 22.36 -0.88 -2.06
N ASN A 169 21.78 -1.34 -3.15
CA ASN A 169 22.08 -2.65 -3.74
C ASN A 169 23.35 -2.66 -4.60
N GLY A 170 24.19 -1.61 -4.57
CA GLY A 170 25.47 -1.57 -5.26
C GLY A 170 25.42 -1.56 -6.80
N TYR A 171 24.32 -1.91 -7.41
CA TYR A 171 24.01 -1.73 -8.83
C TYR A 171 23.71 -0.27 -9.17
N ALA A 172 24.14 0.62 -8.30
CA ALA A 172 23.91 2.03 -8.44
C ALA A 172 24.63 2.51 -9.71
N ILE A 173 23.89 2.69 -10.75
CA ILE A 173 24.23 3.73 -11.70
C ILE A 173 24.00 5.01 -10.91
N LEU A 174 25.08 5.49 -10.29
CA LEU A 174 25.10 6.81 -9.68
C LEU A 174 24.79 7.80 -10.80
N GLY A 175 23.95 8.79 -10.52
CA GLY A 175 23.67 9.82 -11.49
C GLY A 175 24.94 10.46 -12.01
N ASN A 176 24.96 10.81 -13.29
CA ASN A 176 26.08 11.50 -13.92
C ASN A 176 26.08 13.00 -13.57
N THR A 177 24.88 13.56 -13.36
CA THR A 177 24.70 14.96 -12.99
C THR A 177 24.86 15.16 -11.48
N ASP A 178 25.18 16.39 -11.06
CA ASP A 178 25.29 16.70 -9.63
C ASP A 178 23.92 16.56 -8.91
N VAL A 179 22.82 16.87 -9.59
CA VAL A 179 21.46 16.69 -9.06
C VAL A 179 21.16 15.20 -8.89
N GLY A 180 21.47 14.36 -9.87
CA GLY A 180 21.30 12.92 -9.77
C GLY A 180 22.14 12.29 -8.64
N LYS A 181 23.38 12.75 -8.47
CA LYS A 181 24.24 12.31 -7.36
C LYS A 181 23.67 12.69 -5.99
N LEU A 182 23.22 13.94 -5.82
CA LEU A 182 22.55 14.40 -4.59
C LEU A 182 21.28 13.62 -4.31
N THR A 183 20.46 13.36 -5.33
CA THR A 183 19.25 12.54 -5.21
C THR A 183 19.59 11.11 -4.79
N ALA A 184 20.61 10.51 -5.35
CA ALA A 184 21.08 9.18 -4.96
C ALA A 184 21.55 9.12 -3.49
N ILE A 185 22.31 10.12 -3.04
CA ILE A 185 22.71 10.23 -1.62
C ILE A 185 21.49 10.37 -0.71
N ALA A 186 20.56 11.24 -1.05
CA ALA A 186 19.32 11.42 -0.29
C ALA A 186 18.49 10.13 -0.21
N LEU A 187 18.41 9.37 -1.32
CA LEU A 187 17.74 8.07 -1.37
C LEU A 187 18.40 7.03 -0.48
N VAL A 188 19.73 6.92 -0.51
CA VAL A 188 20.47 5.95 0.33
C VAL A 188 20.28 6.27 1.80
N TRP A 189 20.51 7.50 2.22
CA TRP A 189 20.38 7.91 3.62
C TRP A 189 18.93 7.90 4.10
N GLY A 190 18.03 8.44 3.28
CA GLY A 190 16.61 8.46 3.59
C GLY A 190 16.01 7.07 3.58
N GLY A 191 16.36 6.23 2.62
CA GLY A 191 15.93 4.84 2.55
C GLY A 191 16.35 4.05 3.77
N TYR A 192 17.61 4.17 4.18
CA TYR A 192 18.11 3.53 5.41
C TYR A 192 17.38 4.02 6.65
N THR A 193 17.20 5.34 6.79
CA THR A 193 16.52 5.95 7.94
C THR A 193 15.04 5.55 7.98
N ILE A 194 14.33 5.67 6.87
CA ILE A 194 12.90 5.33 6.78
C ILE A 194 12.67 3.83 7.02
N SER A 195 13.52 2.96 6.45
CA SER A 195 13.46 1.53 6.70
C SER A 195 13.69 1.19 8.17
N GLY A 196 14.69 1.82 8.81
CA GLY A 196 14.98 1.65 10.23
C GLY A 196 13.82 2.11 11.12
N VAL A 197 13.28 3.29 10.87
CA VAL A 197 12.11 3.82 11.59
C VAL A 197 10.88 2.95 11.35
N GLY A 198 10.65 2.53 10.11
CA GLY A 198 9.53 1.64 9.77
C GLY A 198 9.58 0.31 10.52
N THR A 199 10.75 -0.34 10.53
CA THR A 199 10.97 -1.59 11.26
C THR A 199 10.79 -1.40 12.77
N ALA A 200 11.39 -0.36 13.34
CA ALA A 200 11.26 -0.05 14.77
C ALA A 200 9.78 0.20 15.15
N THR A 201 9.08 1.01 14.35
CA THR A 201 7.66 1.32 14.59
C THR A 201 6.77 0.09 14.48
N LEU A 202 7.02 -0.78 13.50
CA LEU A 202 6.29 -2.04 13.36
C LEU A 202 6.53 -2.95 14.55
N THR A 203 7.77 -3.07 15.00
CA THR A 203 8.14 -3.85 16.19
C THR A 203 7.44 -3.32 17.44
N VAL A 204 7.47 -2.00 17.66
CA VAL A 204 6.76 -1.38 18.80
C VAL A 204 5.26 -1.61 18.72
N ALA A 205 4.65 -1.51 17.54
CA ALA A 205 3.22 -1.75 17.38
C ALA A 205 2.83 -3.20 17.75
N ILE A 206 3.64 -4.18 17.33
CA ILE A 206 3.44 -5.61 17.66
C ILE A 206 3.61 -5.84 19.18
N LEU A 207 4.69 -5.31 19.77
CA LEU A 207 4.97 -5.48 21.20
C LEU A 207 3.92 -4.80 22.06
N SER A 208 3.47 -3.59 21.71
CA SER A 208 2.43 -2.86 22.47
C SER A 208 1.14 -3.66 22.57
N ARG A 209 0.72 -4.32 21.49
CA ARG A 209 -0.46 -5.21 21.53
C ARG A 209 -0.27 -6.38 22.48
N HIS A 210 0.89 -7.01 22.44
CA HIS A 210 1.20 -8.13 23.31
C HIS A 210 1.19 -7.73 24.79
N TYR A 211 1.78 -6.56 25.11
CA TYR A 211 1.78 -6.04 26.48
C TYR A 211 0.39 -5.67 26.96
N LYS A 212 -0.42 -5.00 26.13
CA LYS A 212 -1.79 -4.62 26.46
C LYS A 212 -2.69 -5.84 26.75
N LYS A 213 -2.49 -6.92 25.98
CA LYS A 213 -3.20 -8.18 26.25
C LYS A 213 -2.82 -8.77 27.60
N ARG A 214 -1.53 -8.83 27.92
CA ARG A 214 -1.04 -9.29 29.23
C ARG A 214 -1.55 -8.42 30.39
N GLU A 215 -1.54 -7.10 30.20
CA GLU A 215 -2.07 -6.15 31.18
C GLU A 215 -3.56 -6.39 31.43
N ASN A 216 -4.36 -6.58 30.40
CA ASN A 216 -5.78 -6.89 30.54
C ASN A 216 -6.02 -8.25 31.23
N GLU A 217 -5.21 -9.26 30.97
CA GLU A 217 -5.28 -10.54 31.66
C GLU A 217 -4.90 -10.43 33.17
N LEU A 218 -3.88 -9.63 33.48
CA LEU A 218 -3.48 -9.35 34.84
C LEU A 218 -4.56 -8.57 35.59
N ASN A 219 -5.16 -7.58 35.01
CA ASN A 219 -6.23 -6.79 35.60
C ASN A 219 -7.46 -7.67 35.88
N LYS A 220 -7.86 -8.56 34.95
CA LYS A 220 -8.93 -9.53 35.22
C LYS A 220 -8.65 -10.44 36.43
N ARG A 221 -7.41 -10.95 36.56
CA ARG A 221 -7.02 -11.76 37.68
C ARG A 221 -7.02 -10.97 39.00
N LEU A 222 -6.62 -9.70 38.95
CA LEU A 222 -6.69 -8.81 40.13
C LEU A 222 -8.14 -8.55 40.55
N ASP A 223 -9.04 -8.29 39.59
CA ASP A 223 -10.47 -8.10 39.87
C ASP A 223 -11.11 -9.37 40.45
N GLU A 224 -10.75 -10.55 39.95
CA GLU A 224 -11.18 -11.85 40.51
C GLU A 224 -10.69 -12.05 41.94
N LEU A 225 -9.42 -11.77 42.22
CA LEU A 225 -8.87 -11.86 43.59
C LEU A 225 -9.53 -10.86 44.53
N GLU A 226 -9.78 -9.63 44.11
CA GLU A 226 -10.48 -8.62 44.90
C GLU A 226 -11.90 -9.08 45.24
N SER A 227 -12.61 -9.67 44.27
CA SER A 227 -13.96 -10.22 44.49
C SER A 227 -13.98 -11.35 45.50
N LEU A 228 -12.98 -12.27 45.45
CA LEU A 228 -12.84 -13.36 46.40
C LEU A 228 -12.55 -12.88 47.85
N ILE A 229 -11.72 -11.84 47.97
CA ILE A 229 -11.41 -11.25 49.30
C ILE A 229 -12.65 -10.55 49.90
N LYS A 230 -13.45 -9.85 49.05
CA LYS A 230 -14.71 -9.23 49.52
C LYS A 230 -15.78 -10.22 49.93
N ASN A 231 -15.85 -11.38 49.27
CA ASN A 231 -16.83 -12.42 49.59
C ASN A 231 -16.44 -13.27 50.80
N ASN A 232 -15.18 -13.21 51.24
CA ASN A 232 -14.69 -13.94 52.44
C ASN A 232 -14.61 -13.06 53.71
N LYS A 233 -15.13 -11.83 53.65
CA LYS A 233 -15.37 -10.95 54.80
C LYS A 233 -16.84 -10.90 55.17
#